data_8b64ec76507caeb2e0e051ab085b4d9f
#
_entry.id   8b64ec76507caeb2e0e051ab085b4d9f
#
_cell.length_a   1.000
_cell.length_b   1.000
_cell.length_c   1.000
_cell.angle_alpha   90.00
_cell.angle_beta   90.00
_cell.angle_gamma   90.00
#
_symmetry.space_group_name_H-M   'P 1'
#
loop_
_entity.id
_entity.type
_entity.pdbx_description
1 polymer ?
#
loop_
_entity_poly.entity_id
_entity_poly.type
_entity_poly.pdbx_seq_one_letter_code
_entity_poly.pdbx_strand_id
1 'polypeptide(L)'
;MKGHPFRIRLPRKLVSSVQFRFAVTFTVLVAILLTLINTYPTRASRDIVFAEKQSALTNRAAVVSSSLSLLDNLTPDNTRQVLALLDLRDLTRIVVTDSTGLAVYDSAAENNIRGKYTLYPELVRALDGQAVFYSHYTNEAFLSRAAMPVMSSGKTVGAVYVCESDSERAALIGSIQRRLATITIGIGAAALVVLWFSIKMLTRRITQLADGVRTVQRGDYSFRLTLAGDDELTELGREFNNLTERLETTEAQRRRFVSDASHELKTPLASIRLLSDSISQSADMDSETMREFVTDIGSEAERLQRTTEKLLDLSRRDDGVQSDVTVVDLQQAVHGTLHLLRPLAAKSDVTLTCLMSDGVTVRASEDDIYHIVFNLVENAIKYNLPGGSVTVRVEARGEQRILSVADTGIGIPEADRPNIFNRFYRVDKARSREHGGSGLGLSIVHDAAALYGGTVTVDGVEPHGTRFTVTFPRAKADNAPEVQKEVPET
;
A
#
# COMPACT_ATOMS: atom_id res chain seq x y z
N MET A 1 38.27 -23.09 31.92
CA MET A 1 37.77 -21.75 31.57
C MET A 1 36.57 -21.93 30.65
N LYS A 2 35.37 -21.66 31.16
CA LYS A 2 34.12 -21.78 30.39
C LYS A 2 33.92 -20.47 29.56
N GLY A 3 34.04 -20.58 28.26
CA GLY A 3 33.77 -19.46 27.34
C GLY A 3 32.28 -19.12 27.35
N HIS A 4 31.93 -17.92 27.79
CA HIS A 4 30.60 -17.36 27.67
C HIS A 4 30.29 -17.10 26.18
N PRO A 5 29.15 -17.54 25.62
CA PRO A 5 28.74 -17.16 24.27
C PRO A 5 28.39 -15.67 24.25
N PHE A 6 29.09 -14.92 23.42
CA PHE A 6 28.86 -13.50 23.16
C PHE A 6 27.49 -13.36 22.52
N ARG A 7 26.42 -13.15 23.29
CA ARG A 7 25.07 -12.86 22.77
C ARG A 7 25.01 -11.38 22.40
N ILE A 8 25.20 -11.08 21.13
CA ILE A 8 24.90 -9.76 20.57
C ILE A 8 23.39 -9.55 20.68
N ARG A 9 22.93 -8.81 21.70
CA ARG A 9 21.54 -8.33 21.80
C ARG A 9 21.39 -7.14 20.88
N LEU A 10 20.98 -7.38 19.64
CA LEU A 10 20.54 -6.32 18.73
C LEU A 10 19.33 -5.59 19.34
N PRO A 11 19.29 -4.24 19.33
CA PRO A 11 18.16 -3.49 19.88
C PRO A 11 16.87 -3.87 19.14
N ARG A 12 15.80 -4.17 19.89
CA ARG A 12 14.51 -4.65 19.37
C ARG A 12 13.95 -3.80 18.23
N LYS A 13 14.17 -2.47 18.25
CA LYS A 13 13.78 -1.54 17.18
C LYS A 13 14.49 -1.79 15.84
N LEU A 14 15.72 -2.29 15.85
CA LEU A 14 16.46 -2.65 14.64
C LEU A 14 15.92 -3.93 14.02
N VAL A 15 15.61 -4.93 14.83
CA VAL A 15 15.12 -6.25 14.37
C VAL A 15 13.68 -6.17 13.84
N SER A 16 12.87 -5.23 14.34
CA SER A 16 11.50 -5.00 13.87
C SER A 16 11.42 -4.16 12.58
N SER A 17 12.51 -3.55 12.16
CA SER A 17 12.56 -2.76 10.92
C SER A 17 12.39 -3.66 9.70
N VAL A 18 11.47 -3.29 8.80
CA VAL A 18 11.27 -3.96 7.50
C VAL A 18 12.57 -4.05 6.73
N GLN A 19 13.41 -3.02 6.82
CA GLN A 19 14.73 -2.94 6.20
C GLN A 19 15.66 -4.05 6.68
N PHE A 20 15.76 -4.24 8.00
CA PHE A 20 16.61 -5.27 8.58
C PHE A 20 16.16 -6.67 8.15
N ARG A 21 14.85 -6.93 8.16
CA ARG A 21 14.30 -8.21 7.72
C ARG A 21 14.61 -8.46 6.23
N PHE A 22 14.40 -7.47 5.38
CA PHE A 22 14.69 -7.57 3.95
C PHE A 22 16.20 -7.79 3.69
N ALA A 23 17.08 -7.03 4.39
CA ALA A 23 18.52 -7.18 4.30
C ALA A 23 18.98 -8.58 4.72
N VAL A 24 18.48 -9.09 5.85
CA VAL A 24 18.84 -10.43 6.34
C VAL A 24 18.34 -11.51 5.39
N THR A 25 17.08 -11.45 4.94
CA THR A 25 16.53 -12.45 4.02
C THR A 25 17.31 -12.50 2.71
N PHE A 26 17.61 -11.34 2.12
CA PHE A 26 18.36 -11.27 0.87
C PHE A 26 19.82 -11.75 1.05
N THR A 27 20.47 -11.34 2.15
CA THR A 27 21.84 -11.79 2.48
C THR A 27 21.91 -13.30 2.65
N VAL A 28 20.94 -13.90 3.36
CA VAL A 28 20.86 -15.36 3.54
C VAL A 28 20.63 -16.07 2.21
N LEU A 29 19.73 -15.56 1.36
CA LEU A 29 19.47 -16.13 0.04
C LEU A 29 20.72 -16.09 -0.85
N VAL A 30 21.42 -14.97 -0.89
CA VAL A 30 22.69 -14.83 -1.63
C VAL A 30 23.75 -15.77 -1.07
N ALA A 31 23.90 -15.89 0.25
CA ALA A 31 24.86 -16.78 0.87
C ALA A 31 24.58 -18.26 0.53
N ILE A 32 23.33 -18.69 0.54
CA ILE A 32 22.93 -20.04 0.12
C ILE A 32 23.30 -20.28 -1.36
N LEU A 33 22.94 -19.35 -2.23
CA LEU A 33 23.23 -19.45 -3.68
C LEU A 33 24.73 -19.53 -3.95
N LEU A 34 25.54 -18.66 -3.33
CA LEU A 34 26.99 -18.64 -3.47
C LEU A 34 27.64 -19.92 -2.93
N THR A 35 27.11 -20.45 -1.81
CA THR A 35 27.58 -21.72 -1.26
C THR A 35 27.28 -22.88 -2.23
N LEU A 36 26.09 -22.90 -2.82
CA LEU A 36 25.71 -23.91 -3.80
C LEU A 36 26.58 -23.86 -5.05
N ILE A 37 26.81 -22.66 -5.60
CA ILE A 37 27.69 -22.45 -6.77
C ILE A 37 29.12 -22.90 -6.49
N ASN A 38 29.61 -22.76 -5.27
CA ASN A 38 30.98 -23.15 -4.93
C ASN A 38 31.12 -24.64 -4.60
N THR A 39 30.09 -25.26 -3.99
CA THR A 39 30.19 -26.66 -3.53
C THR A 39 29.76 -27.67 -4.61
N TYR A 40 28.72 -27.39 -5.38
CA TYR A 40 28.17 -28.35 -6.34
C TYR A 40 29.15 -28.69 -7.50
N PRO A 41 29.73 -27.72 -8.24
CA PRO A 41 30.66 -28.06 -9.33
C PRO A 41 31.91 -28.77 -8.84
N THR A 42 32.37 -28.41 -7.64
CA THR A 42 33.54 -29.06 -7.04
C THR A 42 33.28 -30.54 -6.72
N ARG A 43 32.12 -30.85 -6.15
CA ARG A 43 31.74 -32.25 -5.89
C ARG A 43 31.55 -33.02 -7.20
N ALA A 44 30.79 -32.45 -8.14
CA ALA A 44 30.54 -33.07 -9.44
C ALA A 44 31.86 -33.37 -10.19
N SER A 45 32.82 -32.44 -10.18
CA SER A 45 34.13 -32.65 -10.82
C SER A 45 34.92 -33.77 -10.15
N ARG A 46 34.87 -33.88 -8.82
CA ARG A 46 35.54 -35.00 -8.11
C ARG A 46 34.89 -36.33 -8.45
N ASP A 47 33.56 -36.40 -8.50
CA ASP A 47 32.83 -37.64 -8.79
C ASP A 47 33.12 -38.13 -10.23
N ILE A 48 33.21 -37.21 -11.21
CA ILE A 48 33.58 -37.51 -12.58
C ILE A 48 34.98 -38.09 -12.65
N VAL A 49 35.98 -37.41 -12.02
CA VAL A 49 37.39 -37.88 -11.99
C VAL A 49 37.48 -39.21 -11.25
N PHE A 50 36.75 -39.40 -10.16
CA PHE A 50 36.72 -40.70 -9.47
C PHE A 50 36.21 -41.81 -10.34
N ALA A 51 35.10 -41.66 -11.05
CA ALA A 51 34.55 -42.63 -11.96
C ALA A 51 35.51 -42.98 -13.15
N GLU A 52 36.14 -41.96 -13.72
CA GLU A 52 37.13 -42.15 -14.77
C GLU A 52 38.34 -42.93 -14.27
N LYS A 53 38.89 -42.56 -13.08
CA LYS A 53 40.02 -43.28 -12.46
C LYS A 53 39.66 -44.72 -12.11
N GLN A 54 38.44 -44.98 -11.61
CA GLN A 54 37.97 -46.31 -11.33
C GLN A 54 38.00 -47.16 -12.61
N SER A 55 37.42 -46.67 -13.69
CA SER A 55 37.37 -47.41 -14.96
C SER A 55 38.79 -47.64 -15.52
N ALA A 56 39.61 -46.59 -15.58
CA ALA A 56 40.94 -46.64 -16.14
C ALA A 56 41.89 -47.59 -15.36
N LEU A 57 41.92 -47.45 -14.02
CA LEU A 57 42.81 -48.26 -13.20
C LEU A 57 42.38 -49.73 -13.11
N THR A 58 41.07 -49.98 -13.02
CA THR A 58 40.52 -51.32 -13.02
C THR A 58 40.79 -52.01 -14.37
N ASN A 59 40.66 -51.33 -15.51
CA ASN A 59 40.97 -51.88 -16.81
C ASN A 59 42.48 -52.18 -16.94
N ARG A 60 43.37 -51.32 -16.45
CA ARG A 60 44.83 -51.58 -16.45
C ARG A 60 45.18 -52.79 -15.56
N ALA A 61 44.61 -52.90 -14.36
CA ALA A 61 44.76 -54.05 -13.49
C ALA A 61 44.28 -55.35 -14.17
N ALA A 62 43.13 -55.28 -14.91
CA ALA A 62 42.60 -56.40 -15.65
C ALA A 62 43.52 -56.84 -16.79
N VAL A 63 44.09 -55.87 -17.57
CA VAL A 63 45.05 -56.20 -18.61
C VAL A 63 46.29 -56.91 -18.04
N VAL A 64 46.83 -56.39 -16.92
CA VAL A 64 47.96 -57.04 -16.24
C VAL A 64 47.59 -58.44 -15.76
N SER A 65 46.44 -58.58 -15.11
CA SER A 65 45.94 -59.86 -14.58
C SER A 65 45.73 -60.88 -15.73
N SER A 66 45.07 -60.46 -16.86
CA SER A 66 44.82 -61.33 -18.00
C SER A 66 46.11 -61.78 -18.69
N SER A 67 47.11 -60.91 -18.76
CA SER A 67 48.41 -61.25 -19.34
C SER A 67 49.17 -62.26 -18.45
N LEU A 68 49.02 -62.20 -17.15
CA LEU A 68 49.63 -63.13 -16.21
C LEU A 68 48.82 -64.44 -16.07
N SER A 69 47.58 -64.49 -16.46
CA SER A 69 46.73 -65.69 -16.40
C SER A 69 47.12 -66.78 -17.33
N LEU A 70 47.99 -66.47 -18.30
CA LEU A 70 48.63 -67.41 -19.22
C LEU A 70 49.69 -68.27 -18.54
N LEU A 71 50.07 -67.91 -17.32
CA LEU A 71 51.07 -68.59 -16.54
C LEU A 71 50.40 -69.51 -15.48
N ASP A 72 50.82 -70.78 -15.42
CA ASP A 72 50.29 -71.72 -14.45
C ASP A 72 50.81 -71.41 -13.02
N ASN A 73 52.01 -70.83 -12.91
CA ASN A 73 52.59 -70.40 -11.63
C ASN A 73 53.29 -69.03 -11.81
N LEU A 74 53.09 -68.14 -10.86
CA LEU A 74 53.76 -66.82 -10.86
C LEU A 74 55.12 -66.93 -10.18
N THR A 75 56.20 -66.78 -10.96
CA THR A 75 57.57 -66.71 -10.46
C THR A 75 58.15 -65.30 -10.75
N PRO A 76 59.16 -64.85 -10.01
CA PRO A 76 59.79 -63.55 -10.23
C PRO A 76 60.26 -63.32 -11.67
N ASP A 77 60.77 -64.36 -12.38
CA ASP A 77 61.35 -64.21 -13.71
C ASP A 77 60.30 -64.15 -14.81
N ASN A 78 59.28 -65.07 -14.77
CA ASN A 78 58.22 -65.06 -15.76
C ASN A 78 57.30 -63.86 -15.64
N THR A 79 56.95 -63.43 -14.39
CA THR A 79 56.18 -62.22 -14.13
C THR A 79 56.89 -60.99 -14.66
N ARG A 80 58.20 -60.86 -14.47
CA ARG A 80 58.99 -59.74 -14.99
C ARG A 80 58.99 -59.72 -16.52
N GLN A 81 59.10 -60.85 -17.21
CA GLN A 81 59.06 -60.93 -18.66
C GLN A 81 57.73 -60.48 -19.25
N VAL A 82 56.61 -60.90 -18.63
CA VAL A 82 55.28 -60.50 -19.07
C VAL A 82 55.07 -59.02 -18.86
N LEU A 83 55.41 -58.52 -17.69
CA LEU A 83 55.23 -57.10 -17.35
C LEU A 83 56.11 -56.16 -18.19
N ALA A 84 57.28 -56.61 -18.65
CA ALA A 84 58.14 -55.83 -19.53
C ALA A 84 57.56 -55.60 -20.93
N LEU A 85 56.56 -56.38 -21.34
CA LEU A 85 55.86 -56.26 -22.63
C LEU A 85 54.68 -55.29 -22.56
N LEU A 86 54.29 -54.87 -21.34
CA LEU A 86 53.15 -53.99 -21.14
C LEU A 86 53.60 -52.53 -20.92
N ASP A 87 52.87 -51.57 -21.48
CA ASP A 87 53.10 -50.15 -21.22
C ASP A 87 52.47 -49.76 -19.86
N LEU A 88 53.29 -49.68 -18.85
CA LEU A 88 52.87 -49.47 -17.44
C LEU A 88 53.47 -48.16 -16.89
N ARG A 89 53.88 -47.21 -17.76
CA ARG A 89 54.61 -45.99 -17.35
C ARG A 89 53.82 -45.07 -16.46
N ASP A 90 52.49 -45.06 -16.57
CA ASP A 90 51.62 -44.18 -15.77
C ASP A 90 51.31 -44.73 -14.37
N LEU A 91 51.70 -45.96 -14.10
CA LEU A 91 51.46 -46.58 -12.77
C LEU A 91 52.60 -46.25 -11.83
N THR A 92 52.24 -45.69 -10.67
CA THR A 92 53.22 -45.35 -9.59
C THR A 92 53.84 -46.60 -9.00
N ARG A 93 53.04 -47.67 -8.85
CA ARG A 93 53.50 -48.95 -8.28
C ARG A 93 52.65 -50.11 -8.78
N ILE A 94 53.33 -51.24 -9.07
CA ILE A 94 52.72 -52.52 -9.42
C ILE A 94 53.31 -53.55 -8.49
N VAL A 95 52.43 -54.31 -7.83
CA VAL A 95 52.81 -55.48 -7.01
C VAL A 95 52.08 -56.70 -7.55
N VAL A 96 52.75 -57.79 -7.75
CA VAL A 96 52.16 -59.09 -8.08
C VAL A 96 52.54 -60.07 -6.96
N THR A 97 51.52 -60.80 -6.49
CA THR A 97 51.71 -61.85 -5.49
C THR A 97 51.37 -63.20 -6.08
N ASP A 98 51.95 -64.25 -5.49
CA ASP A 98 51.49 -65.62 -5.73
C ASP A 98 50.17 -65.93 -4.98
N SER A 99 49.69 -67.18 -5.03
CA SER A 99 48.47 -67.61 -4.37
C SER A 99 48.52 -67.58 -2.83
N THR A 100 49.74 -67.48 -2.26
CA THR A 100 49.96 -67.41 -0.80
C THR A 100 50.06 -65.96 -0.30
N GLY A 101 50.08 -64.98 -1.18
CA GLY A 101 50.25 -63.58 -0.89
C GLY A 101 51.72 -63.14 -0.77
N LEU A 102 52.67 -63.99 -1.21
CA LEU A 102 54.08 -63.61 -1.29
C LEU A 102 54.31 -62.76 -2.55
N ALA A 103 54.88 -61.55 -2.40
CA ALA A 103 55.18 -60.63 -3.50
C ALA A 103 56.25 -61.21 -4.41
N VAL A 104 55.88 -61.61 -5.61
CA VAL A 104 56.82 -62.12 -6.65
C VAL A 104 57.42 -60.97 -7.48
N TYR A 105 56.68 -59.88 -7.56
CA TYR A 105 57.11 -58.68 -8.30
C TYR A 105 56.70 -57.42 -7.58
N ASP A 106 57.57 -56.42 -7.56
CA ASP A 106 57.26 -55.06 -7.11
C ASP A 106 58.07 -54.07 -7.97
N SER A 107 57.37 -53.11 -8.59
CA SER A 107 57.98 -52.09 -9.41
C SER A 107 58.70 -50.96 -8.65
N ALA A 108 58.49 -50.90 -7.33
CA ALA A 108 59.05 -49.84 -6.51
C ALA A 108 60.57 -49.98 -6.36
N ALA A 109 61.32 -48.90 -6.57
CA ALA A 109 62.75 -48.84 -6.36
C ALA A 109 63.09 -48.77 -4.87
N GLU A 110 62.31 -47.98 -4.10
CA GLU A 110 62.44 -47.86 -2.67
C GLU A 110 61.30 -48.62 -1.95
N ASN A 111 61.54 -49.15 -0.78
CA ASN A 111 60.58 -49.97 -0.01
C ASN A 111 60.01 -51.16 -0.78
N ASN A 112 60.86 -51.81 -1.59
CA ASN A 112 60.47 -52.98 -2.35
C ASN A 112 60.13 -54.15 -1.42
N ILE A 113 58.94 -54.76 -1.70
CA ILE A 113 58.42 -55.84 -0.86
C ILE A 113 58.53 -57.20 -1.54
N ARG A 114 59.26 -57.34 -2.62
CA ARG A 114 59.52 -58.63 -3.29
C ARG A 114 60.12 -59.62 -2.30
N GLY A 115 59.56 -60.83 -2.28
CA GLY A 115 59.94 -61.86 -1.33
C GLY A 115 59.37 -61.72 0.07
N LYS A 116 58.44 -60.78 0.28
CA LYS A 116 57.71 -60.60 1.56
C LYS A 116 56.24 -60.86 1.40
N TYR A 117 55.59 -61.34 2.41
CA TYR A 117 54.11 -61.42 2.46
C TYR A 117 53.50 -60.08 2.53
N THR A 118 52.48 -59.89 1.71
CA THR A 118 51.80 -58.59 1.57
C THR A 118 50.38 -58.66 2.14
N LEU A 119 50.09 -57.83 3.12
CA LEU A 119 48.78 -57.76 3.80
C LEU A 119 48.01 -56.50 3.39
N TYR A 120 48.16 -55.99 2.15
CA TYR A 120 47.30 -54.90 1.68
C TYR A 120 45.87 -55.39 1.58
N PRO A 121 44.88 -54.67 2.20
CA PRO A 121 43.47 -55.17 2.21
C PRO A 121 42.93 -55.46 0.82
N GLU A 122 43.36 -54.66 -0.16
CA GLU A 122 42.97 -54.81 -1.56
C GLU A 122 43.51 -56.12 -2.18
N LEU A 123 44.78 -56.48 -1.87
CA LEU A 123 45.39 -57.75 -2.34
C LEU A 123 44.75 -58.97 -1.66
N VAL A 124 44.47 -58.90 -0.38
CA VAL A 124 43.82 -60.00 0.34
C VAL A 124 42.46 -60.32 -0.30
N ARG A 125 41.66 -59.30 -0.59
CA ARG A 125 40.37 -59.51 -1.27
C ARG A 125 40.52 -60.01 -2.70
N ALA A 126 41.58 -59.57 -3.40
CA ALA A 126 41.83 -60.06 -4.75
C ALA A 126 42.23 -61.55 -4.75
N LEU A 127 43.01 -62.04 -3.76
CA LEU A 127 43.30 -63.45 -3.57
C LEU A 127 42.04 -64.30 -3.30
N ASP A 128 41.00 -63.70 -2.65
CA ASP A 128 39.68 -64.29 -2.50
C ASP A 128 38.84 -64.24 -3.80
N GLY A 129 39.38 -63.78 -4.90
CA GLY A 129 38.70 -63.75 -6.22
C GLY A 129 37.89 -62.47 -6.47
N GLN A 130 37.97 -61.44 -5.59
CA GLN A 130 37.23 -60.20 -5.74
C GLN A 130 38.07 -59.09 -6.35
N ALA A 131 37.60 -58.44 -7.44
CA ALA A 131 38.19 -57.21 -7.91
C ALA A 131 37.89 -56.04 -7.01
N VAL A 132 38.85 -55.28 -6.60
CA VAL A 132 38.74 -54.17 -5.67
C VAL A 132 39.32 -52.88 -6.24
N PHE A 133 38.61 -51.80 -6.05
CA PHE A 133 39.09 -50.46 -6.35
C PHE A 133 38.91 -49.56 -5.08
N TYR A 134 39.91 -48.77 -4.82
CA TYR A 134 39.85 -47.74 -3.78
C TYR A 134 40.54 -46.47 -4.28
N SER A 135 39.95 -45.32 -4.07
CA SER A 135 40.55 -44.03 -4.39
C SER A 135 40.32 -43.04 -3.29
N HIS A 136 41.32 -42.30 -2.95
CA HIS A 136 41.28 -41.23 -1.96
C HIS A 136 41.85 -39.94 -2.56
N TYR A 137 41.06 -38.85 -2.45
CA TYR A 137 41.50 -37.52 -2.89
C TYR A 137 42.13 -36.77 -1.71
N THR A 138 43.35 -36.35 -1.88
CA THR A 138 44.04 -35.36 -1.03
C THR A 138 44.20 -34.06 -1.81
N ASN A 139 44.47 -32.94 -1.14
CA ASN A 139 44.73 -31.69 -1.83
C ASN A 139 45.95 -31.73 -2.73
N GLU A 140 46.78 -32.75 -2.65
CA GLU A 140 48.03 -32.91 -3.39
C GLU A 140 47.90 -33.92 -4.53
N ALA A 141 47.15 -35.03 -4.34
CA ALA A 141 47.00 -36.05 -5.36
C ALA A 141 45.73 -36.90 -5.19
N PHE A 142 45.29 -37.52 -6.27
CA PHE A 142 44.39 -38.67 -6.24
C PHE A 142 45.23 -39.94 -6.03
N LEU A 143 45.14 -40.56 -4.92
CA LEU A 143 45.72 -41.85 -4.62
C LEU A 143 44.70 -42.93 -4.94
N SER A 144 44.88 -43.57 -6.12
CA SER A 144 43.98 -44.64 -6.57
C SER A 144 44.69 -45.99 -6.56
N ARG A 145 44.01 -47.00 -6.10
CA ARG A 145 44.51 -48.37 -5.95
C ARG A 145 43.49 -49.36 -6.53
N ALA A 146 43.96 -50.34 -7.25
CA ALA A 146 43.11 -51.42 -7.71
C ALA A 146 43.82 -52.75 -7.52
N ALA A 147 43.08 -53.78 -7.16
CA ALA A 147 43.61 -55.11 -7.09
C ALA A 147 42.66 -56.09 -7.83
N MET A 148 43.28 -57.00 -8.60
CA MET A 148 42.57 -57.99 -9.40
C MET A 148 43.17 -59.38 -9.15
N PRO A 149 42.32 -60.43 -9.08
CA PRO A 149 42.79 -61.82 -9.01
C PRO A 149 43.42 -62.23 -10.35
N VAL A 150 44.52 -62.99 -10.30
CA VAL A 150 45.07 -63.68 -11.51
C VAL A 150 44.53 -65.10 -11.49
N MET A 151 43.71 -65.41 -12.50
CA MET A 151 43.03 -66.69 -12.61
C MET A 151 43.68 -67.53 -13.70
N SER A 152 44.15 -68.75 -13.39
CA SER A 152 44.59 -69.75 -14.37
C SER A 152 43.84 -71.03 -14.14
N SER A 153 43.23 -71.62 -15.18
CA SER A 153 42.45 -72.85 -15.14
C SER A 153 41.36 -72.86 -14.04
N GLY A 154 40.72 -71.72 -13.79
CA GLY A 154 39.60 -71.55 -12.80
C GLY A 154 40.09 -71.46 -11.34
N LYS A 155 41.38 -71.37 -11.06
CA LYS A 155 41.97 -71.18 -9.75
C LYS A 155 42.71 -69.82 -9.67
N THR A 156 42.62 -69.16 -8.50
CA THR A 156 43.42 -67.98 -8.25
C THR A 156 44.87 -68.36 -8.02
N VAL A 157 45.76 -68.02 -8.98
CA VAL A 157 47.21 -68.29 -8.92
C VAL A 157 48.01 -67.16 -8.32
N GLY A 158 47.32 -65.99 -8.09
CA GLY A 158 47.93 -64.85 -7.45
C GLY A 158 47.03 -63.61 -7.57
N ALA A 159 47.54 -62.46 -7.25
CA ALA A 159 46.83 -61.18 -7.40
C ALA A 159 47.76 -60.05 -7.88
N VAL A 160 47.18 -59.13 -8.63
CA VAL A 160 47.82 -57.89 -9.08
C VAL A 160 47.27 -56.73 -8.30
N TYR A 161 48.18 -55.90 -7.81
CA TYR A 161 47.86 -54.60 -7.19
C TYR A 161 48.53 -53.52 -8.02
N VAL A 162 47.75 -52.54 -8.41
CA VAL A 162 48.24 -51.34 -9.10
C VAL A 162 47.87 -50.08 -8.31
N CYS A 163 48.81 -49.15 -8.27
CA CYS A 163 48.64 -47.87 -7.57
C CYS A 163 49.03 -46.71 -8.53
N GLU A 164 48.22 -45.70 -8.55
CA GLU A 164 48.45 -44.46 -9.28
C GLU A 164 48.34 -43.26 -8.33
N SER A 165 49.28 -42.31 -8.45
CA SER A 165 49.23 -41.04 -7.75
C SER A 165 49.17 -39.95 -8.79
N ASP A 166 48.02 -39.29 -8.92
CA ASP A 166 47.77 -38.25 -9.91
C ASP A 166 47.72 -36.88 -9.24
N SER A 167 48.87 -36.19 -9.24
CA SER A 167 48.99 -34.84 -8.71
C SER A 167 48.50 -33.76 -9.69
N GLU A 168 48.57 -34.03 -11.03
CA GLU A 168 48.18 -33.04 -12.02
C GLU A 168 46.65 -32.79 -11.97
N ARG A 169 45.84 -33.86 -11.96
CA ARG A 169 44.38 -33.71 -11.84
C ARG A 169 43.94 -33.11 -10.50
N ALA A 170 44.65 -33.46 -9.41
CA ALA A 170 44.40 -32.81 -8.11
C ALA A 170 44.70 -31.30 -8.18
N ALA A 171 45.80 -30.90 -8.79
CA ALA A 171 46.16 -29.49 -8.97
C ALA A 171 45.16 -28.73 -9.86
N LEU A 172 44.66 -29.38 -10.93
CA LEU A 172 43.60 -28.82 -11.77
C LEU A 172 42.33 -28.55 -10.99
N ILE A 173 41.80 -29.51 -10.22
CA ILE A 173 40.61 -29.34 -9.36
C ILE A 173 40.85 -28.24 -8.34
N GLY A 174 42.03 -28.20 -7.68
CA GLY A 174 42.41 -27.15 -6.75
C GLY A 174 42.46 -25.76 -7.39
N SER A 175 42.93 -25.68 -8.66
CA SER A 175 42.93 -24.41 -9.40
C SER A 175 41.51 -23.92 -9.74
N ILE A 176 40.64 -24.82 -10.17
CA ILE A 176 39.23 -24.54 -10.43
C ILE A 176 38.54 -24.05 -9.15
N GLN A 177 38.77 -24.74 -8.04
CA GLN A 177 38.22 -24.32 -6.73
C GLN A 177 38.65 -22.91 -6.34
N ARG A 178 39.93 -22.59 -6.47
CA ARG A 178 40.43 -21.24 -6.15
C ARG A 178 39.81 -20.18 -7.05
N ARG A 179 39.72 -20.42 -8.36
CA ARG A 179 39.09 -19.50 -9.31
C ARG A 179 37.59 -19.31 -8.98
N LEU A 180 36.83 -20.39 -8.71
CA LEU A 180 35.43 -20.31 -8.30
C LEU A 180 35.30 -19.52 -7.01
N ALA A 181 36.14 -19.76 -6.01
CA ALA A 181 36.11 -19.01 -4.75
C ALA A 181 36.36 -17.51 -4.97
N THR A 182 37.36 -17.14 -5.81
CA THR A 182 37.65 -15.74 -6.12
C THR A 182 36.45 -15.05 -6.80
N ILE A 183 35.84 -15.71 -7.80
CA ILE A 183 34.64 -15.20 -8.50
C ILE A 183 33.48 -15.07 -7.53
N THR A 184 33.26 -16.08 -6.70
CA THR A 184 32.17 -16.10 -5.70
C THR A 184 32.31 -14.97 -4.69
N ILE A 185 33.52 -14.69 -4.20
CA ILE A 185 33.78 -13.55 -3.30
C ILE A 185 33.50 -12.23 -4.03
N GLY A 186 33.94 -12.08 -5.28
CA GLY A 186 33.68 -10.88 -6.08
C GLY A 186 32.18 -10.61 -6.30
N ILE A 187 31.42 -11.64 -6.69
CA ILE A 187 29.96 -11.56 -6.86
C ILE A 187 29.29 -11.24 -5.54
N GLY A 188 29.70 -11.89 -4.45
CA GLY A 188 29.18 -11.65 -3.11
C GLY A 188 29.37 -10.20 -2.65
N ALA A 189 30.58 -9.66 -2.84
CA ALA A 189 30.87 -8.26 -2.53
C ALA A 189 30.01 -7.29 -3.37
N ALA A 190 29.93 -7.53 -4.68
CA ALA A 190 29.08 -6.72 -5.57
C ALA A 190 27.59 -6.77 -5.15
N ALA A 191 27.08 -7.96 -4.85
CA ALA A 191 25.69 -8.14 -4.38
C ALA A 191 25.41 -7.37 -3.08
N LEU A 192 26.36 -7.37 -2.12
CA LEU A 192 26.22 -6.61 -0.87
C LEU A 192 26.21 -5.09 -1.10
N VAL A 193 27.03 -4.59 -2.04
CA VAL A 193 27.04 -3.16 -2.41
C VAL A 193 25.71 -2.76 -3.04
N VAL A 194 25.18 -3.55 -3.99
CA VAL A 194 23.89 -3.30 -4.64
C VAL A 194 22.77 -3.33 -3.60
N LEU A 195 22.78 -4.31 -2.70
CA LEU A 195 21.81 -4.44 -1.62
C LEU A 195 21.82 -3.22 -0.69
N TRP A 196 23.00 -2.79 -0.27
CA TRP A 196 23.17 -1.60 0.58
C TRP A 196 22.61 -0.34 -0.09
N PHE A 197 22.91 -0.15 -1.37
CA PHE A 197 22.42 1.01 -2.13
C PHE A 197 20.91 0.97 -2.29
N SER A 198 20.33 -0.19 -2.63
CA SER A 198 18.88 -0.37 -2.81
C SER A 198 18.13 -0.12 -1.50
N ILE A 199 18.62 -0.65 -0.37
CA ILE A 199 18.03 -0.42 0.94
C ILE A 199 18.07 1.07 1.30
N LYS A 200 19.19 1.73 1.09
CA LYS A 200 19.35 3.16 1.39
C LYS A 200 18.41 4.03 0.55
N MET A 201 18.27 3.73 -0.73
CA MET A 201 17.37 4.44 -1.64
C MET A 201 15.90 4.28 -1.22
N LEU A 202 15.45 3.04 -1.01
CA LEU A 202 14.08 2.75 -0.61
C LEU A 202 13.73 3.35 0.75
N THR A 203 14.64 3.22 1.71
CA THR A 203 14.47 3.77 3.05
C THR A 203 14.26 5.27 3.05
N ARG A 204 15.07 6.00 2.29
CA ARG A 204 14.97 7.47 2.22
C ARG A 204 13.58 7.91 1.79
N ARG A 205 13.00 7.24 0.78
CA ARG A 205 11.66 7.56 0.26
C ARG A 205 10.55 7.26 1.26
N ILE A 206 10.62 6.10 1.94
CA ILE A 206 9.65 5.73 2.98
C ILE A 206 9.73 6.70 4.17
N THR A 207 10.94 7.11 4.57
CA THR A 207 11.11 8.08 5.66
C THR A 207 10.53 9.44 5.29
N GLN A 208 10.71 9.91 4.06
CA GLN A 208 10.10 11.15 3.57
C GLN A 208 8.56 11.11 3.65
N LEU A 209 7.94 10.00 3.24
CA LEU A 209 6.49 9.79 3.40
C LEU A 209 6.07 9.82 4.87
N ALA A 210 6.77 9.09 5.73
CA ALA A 210 6.46 9.05 7.17
C ALA A 210 6.60 10.42 7.84
N ASP A 211 7.62 11.20 7.48
CA ASP A 211 7.82 12.54 8.01
C ASP A 211 6.78 13.52 7.48
N GLY A 212 6.36 13.39 6.20
CA GLY A 212 5.24 14.12 5.64
C GLY A 212 3.93 13.88 6.41
N VAL A 213 3.60 12.62 6.68
CA VAL A 213 2.43 12.26 7.49
C VAL A 213 2.50 12.88 8.88
N ARG A 214 3.66 12.85 9.53
CA ARG A 214 3.85 13.48 10.85
C ARG A 214 3.70 14.99 10.81
N THR A 215 4.14 15.64 9.74
CA THR A 215 4.02 17.10 9.55
C THR A 215 2.56 17.49 9.42
N VAL A 216 1.78 16.78 8.59
CA VAL A 216 0.33 16.99 8.46
C VAL A 216 -0.40 16.70 9.77
N GLN A 217 -0.02 15.64 10.50
CA GLN A 217 -0.60 15.30 11.81
C GLN A 217 -0.38 16.41 12.86
N ARG A 218 0.68 17.21 12.74
CA ARG A 218 0.95 18.36 13.60
C ARG A 218 0.15 19.62 13.20
N GLY A 219 -0.66 19.52 12.15
CA GLY A 219 -1.53 20.61 11.68
C GLY A 219 -0.98 21.45 10.55
N ASP A 220 0.18 21.11 9.98
CA ASP A 220 0.70 21.77 8.78
C ASP A 220 0.13 21.09 7.52
N TYR A 221 -1.04 21.52 7.12
CA TYR A 221 -1.74 21.02 5.93
C TYR A 221 -1.22 21.62 4.62
N SER A 222 -0.32 22.61 4.68
CA SER A 222 0.28 23.21 3.49
C SER A 222 1.46 22.37 2.94
N PHE A 223 1.95 21.43 3.71
CA PHE A 223 3.06 20.56 3.33
C PHE A 223 2.70 19.71 2.12
N ARG A 224 3.64 19.59 1.15
CA ARG A 224 3.50 18.74 -0.04
C ARG A 224 4.73 17.85 -0.18
N LEU A 225 4.48 16.59 -0.49
CA LEU A 225 5.51 15.61 -0.79
C LEU A 225 5.94 15.73 -2.26
N THR A 226 7.26 15.79 -2.46
CA THR A 226 7.86 15.69 -3.81
C THR A 226 8.71 14.42 -3.86
N LEU A 227 8.17 13.35 -4.43
CA LEU A 227 8.87 12.10 -4.67
C LEU A 227 9.22 12.00 -6.15
N ALA A 228 10.49 11.71 -6.43
CA ALA A 228 10.96 11.51 -7.81
C ALA A 228 10.78 10.05 -8.22
N GLY A 229 10.28 9.80 -9.44
CA GLY A 229 10.08 8.46 -10.01
C GLY A 229 8.65 8.27 -10.51
N ASP A 230 8.36 7.08 -11.07
CA ASP A 230 7.05 6.68 -11.60
C ASP A 230 6.63 5.31 -11.04
N ASP A 231 6.94 5.08 -9.76
CA ASP A 231 6.60 3.86 -9.03
C ASP A 231 5.42 4.09 -8.06
N GLU A 232 5.02 3.01 -7.37
CA GLU A 232 3.90 2.98 -6.42
C GLU A 232 4.10 3.96 -5.25
N LEU A 233 5.36 4.26 -4.87
CA LEU A 233 5.65 5.24 -3.83
C LEU A 233 5.36 6.68 -4.30
N THR A 234 5.59 6.95 -5.58
CA THR A 234 5.27 8.26 -6.18
C THR A 234 3.77 8.42 -6.31
N GLU A 235 3.04 7.37 -6.69
CA GLU A 235 1.57 7.36 -6.71
C GLU A 235 1.00 7.61 -5.32
N LEU A 236 1.51 6.89 -4.29
CA LEU A 236 1.13 7.13 -2.90
C LEU A 236 1.41 8.57 -2.44
N GLY A 237 2.52 9.15 -2.90
CA GLY A 237 2.85 10.56 -2.63
C GLY A 237 1.84 11.54 -3.26
N ARG A 238 1.34 11.25 -4.47
CA ARG A 238 0.28 12.03 -5.12
C ARG A 238 -1.04 11.95 -4.35
N GLU A 239 -1.44 10.73 -3.96
CA GLU A 239 -2.66 10.55 -3.16
C GLU A 239 -2.55 11.21 -1.78
N PHE A 240 -1.39 11.15 -1.15
CA PHE A 240 -1.12 11.91 0.07
C PHE A 240 -1.31 13.42 -0.14
N ASN A 241 -0.78 13.99 -1.23
CA ASN A 241 -0.95 15.42 -1.55
C ASN A 241 -2.41 15.78 -1.80
N ASN A 242 -3.17 14.96 -2.52
CA ASN A 242 -4.60 15.14 -2.76
C ASN A 242 -5.39 15.15 -1.44
N LEU A 243 -5.08 14.22 -0.55
CA LEU A 243 -5.70 14.17 0.79
C LEU A 243 -5.37 15.42 1.61
N THR A 244 -4.11 15.83 1.59
CA THR A 244 -3.64 17.02 2.34
C THR A 244 -4.30 18.30 1.83
N GLU A 245 -4.49 18.44 0.53
CA GLU A 245 -5.19 19.58 -0.09
C GLU A 245 -6.66 19.63 0.36
N ARG A 246 -7.35 18.49 0.38
CA ARG A 246 -8.72 18.42 0.91
C ARG A 246 -8.79 18.80 2.39
N LEU A 247 -7.82 18.33 3.20
CA LEU A 247 -7.75 18.67 4.63
C LEU A 247 -7.49 20.17 4.83
N GLU A 248 -6.57 20.76 4.04
CA GLU A 248 -6.28 22.21 4.09
C GLU A 248 -7.53 23.05 3.78
N THR A 249 -8.24 22.67 2.72
CA THR A 249 -9.49 23.34 2.30
C THR A 249 -10.57 23.22 3.38
N THR A 250 -10.78 22.02 3.90
CA THR A 250 -11.79 21.77 4.95
C THR A 250 -11.47 22.53 6.24
N GLU A 251 -10.21 22.53 6.67
CA GLU A 251 -9.80 23.25 7.88
C GLU A 251 -9.88 24.77 7.69
N ALA A 252 -9.54 25.28 6.49
CA ALA A 252 -9.71 26.70 6.17
C ALA A 252 -11.20 27.12 6.19
N GLN A 253 -12.09 26.30 5.65
CA GLN A 253 -13.53 26.52 5.71
C GLN A 253 -14.04 26.49 7.16
N ARG A 254 -13.60 25.53 7.97
CA ARG A 254 -13.96 25.43 9.38
C ARG A 254 -13.51 26.66 10.18
N ARG A 255 -12.28 27.13 9.96
CA ARG A 255 -11.76 28.33 10.65
C ARG A 255 -12.56 29.58 10.25
N ARG A 256 -12.88 29.76 8.97
CA ARG A 256 -13.73 30.86 8.51
C ARG A 256 -15.11 30.80 9.17
N PHE A 257 -15.75 29.63 9.17
CA PHE A 257 -17.06 29.42 9.81
C PHE A 257 -17.04 29.85 11.28
N VAL A 258 -16.05 29.40 12.07
CA VAL A 258 -15.94 29.77 13.49
C VAL A 258 -15.71 31.26 13.67
N SER A 259 -14.87 31.86 12.84
CA SER A 259 -14.61 33.31 12.86
C SER A 259 -15.88 34.11 12.56
N ASP A 260 -16.56 33.76 11.49
CA ASP A 260 -17.75 34.49 11.02
C ASP A 260 -18.93 34.32 11.98
N ALA A 261 -19.13 33.09 12.51
CA ALA A 261 -20.12 32.85 13.58
C ALA A 261 -19.83 33.70 14.81
N SER A 262 -18.57 33.78 15.25
CA SER A 262 -18.19 34.60 16.40
C SER A 262 -18.47 36.07 16.17
N HIS A 263 -18.23 36.59 14.97
CA HIS A 263 -18.52 37.99 14.61
C HIS A 263 -20.05 38.25 14.58
N GLU A 264 -20.85 37.37 14.01
CA GLU A 264 -22.32 37.51 13.90
C GLU A 264 -23.03 37.39 15.25
N LEU A 265 -22.43 36.66 16.23
CA LEU A 265 -22.94 36.58 17.60
C LEU A 265 -22.51 37.76 18.45
N LYS A 266 -21.29 38.29 18.24
CA LYS A 266 -20.75 39.40 19.05
C LYS A 266 -21.51 40.72 18.82
N THR A 267 -21.95 40.98 17.60
CA THR A 267 -22.62 42.25 17.25
C THR A 267 -23.96 42.42 18.00
N PRO A 268 -24.96 41.52 17.93
CA PRO A 268 -26.22 41.65 18.67
C PRO A 268 -26.00 41.68 20.20
N LEU A 269 -25.03 40.89 20.68
CA LEU A 269 -24.70 40.88 22.11
C LEU A 269 -24.14 42.24 22.58
N ALA A 270 -23.32 42.89 21.75
CA ALA A 270 -22.80 44.24 22.07
C ALA A 270 -23.93 45.28 22.04
N SER A 271 -24.89 45.20 21.10
CA SER A 271 -26.08 46.08 21.07
C SER A 271 -26.95 45.92 22.34
N ILE A 272 -27.27 44.67 22.68
CA ILE A 272 -28.02 44.36 23.91
C ILE A 272 -27.33 44.97 25.15
N ARG A 273 -26.01 44.76 25.23
CA ARG A 273 -25.26 45.30 26.37
C ARG A 273 -25.25 46.82 26.40
N LEU A 274 -25.06 47.49 25.25
CA LEU A 274 -25.06 48.94 25.17
C LEU A 274 -26.41 49.55 25.60
N LEU A 275 -27.52 48.96 25.10
CA LEU A 275 -28.87 49.39 25.46
C LEU A 275 -29.15 49.16 26.95
N SER A 276 -28.73 48.02 27.49
CA SER A 276 -28.88 47.69 28.91
C SER A 276 -28.05 48.65 29.81
N ASP A 277 -26.80 48.91 29.41
CA ASP A 277 -25.92 49.87 30.13
C ASP A 277 -26.52 51.28 30.09
N SER A 278 -27.12 51.70 28.96
CA SER A 278 -27.77 53.01 28.79
C SER A 278 -28.99 53.14 29.70
N ILE A 279 -29.84 52.10 29.80
CA ILE A 279 -30.98 52.06 30.74
C ILE A 279 -30.48 52.14 32.19
N SER A 280 -29.40 51.41 32.51
CA SER A 280 -28.90 51.35 33.90
C SER A 280 -28.23 52.64 34.40
N GLN A 281 -27.63 53.41 33.44
CA GLN A 281 -26.88 54.63 33.77
C GLN A 281 -27.74 55.90 33.74
N SER A 282 -28.92 55.86 33.13
CA SER A 282 -29.77 57.03 32.97
C SER A 282 -30.88 57.04 34.04
N ALA A 283 -30.68 57.81 35.13
CA ALA A 283 -31.68 57.90 36.22
C ALA A 283 -32.94 58.67 35.82
N ASP A 284 -32.88 59.53 34.80
CA ASP A 284 -33.99 60.39 34.32
C ASP A 284 -34.50 60.01 32.92
N MET A 285 -34.35 58.74 32.52
CA MET A 285 -34.85 58.29 31.21
C MET A 285 -36.39 58.32 31.21
N ASP A 286 -36.98 58.91 30.19
CA ASP A 286 -38.43 58.87 30.03
C ASP A 286 -38.96 57.48 29.72
N SER A 287 -40.23 57.23 30.10
CA SER A 287 -40.81 55.90 29.97
C SER A 287 -40.97 55.41 28.51
N GLU A 288 -41.03 56.29 27.55
CA GLU A 288 -41.13 55.99 26.12
C GLU A 288 -39.81 55.50 25.56
N THR A 289 -38.72 56.21 25.78
CA THR A 289 -37.33 55.82 25.44
C THR A 289 -36.93 54.51 26.13
N MET A 290 -37.32 54.33 27.43
CA MET A 290 -37.06 53.06 28.13
C MET A 290 -37.80 51.86 27.45
N ARG A 291 -39.06 52.08 27.07
CA ARG A 291 -39.83 51.03 26.39
C ARG A 291 -39.26 50.70 24.99
N GLU A 292 -38.78 51.70 24.26
CA GLU A 292 -38.08 51.53 22.98
C GLU A 292 -36.82 50.70 23.16
N PHE A 293 -35.94 51.02 24.10
CA PHE A 293 -34.73 50.25 24.39
C PHE A 293 -35.00 48.83 24.81
N VAL A 294 -36.03 48.60 25.64
CA VAL A 294 -36.46 47.23 26.03
C VAL A 294 -36.96 46.43 24.80
N THR A 295 -37.70 47.10 23.91
CA THR A 295 -38.18 46.50 22.64
C THR A 295 -37.04 46.14 21.72
N ASP A 296 -36.02 47.00 21.61
CA ASP A 296 -34.80 46.76 20.81
C ASP A 296 -33.98 45.62 21.40
N ILE A 297 -33.80 45.57 22.70
CA ILE A 297 -33.18 44.42 23.38
C ILE A 297 -33.91 43.13 23.05
N GLY A 298 -35.22 43.11 23.10
CA GLY A 298 -36.04 41.97 22.73
C GLY A 298 -35.83 41.53 21.29
N SER A 299 -35.80 42.49 20.35
CA SER A 299 -35.60 42.23 18.93
C SER A 299 -34.18 41.64 18.61
N GLU A 300 -33.14 42.17 19.27
CA GLU A 300 -31.78 41.63 19.14
C GLU A 300 -31.60 40.27 19.80
N ALA A 301 -32.32 39.99 20.91
CA ALA A 301 -32.34 38.65 21.53
C ALA A 301 -33.00 37.59 20.61
N GLU A 302 -34.14 37.92 19.98
CA GLU A 302 -34.78 37.06 18.99
C GLU A 302 -33.89 36.82 17.74
N ARG A 303 -33.17 37.85 17.33
CA ARG A 303 -32.18 37.74 16.22
C ARG A 303 -31.06 36.82 16.60
N LEU A 304 -30.52 36.92 17.82
CA LEU A 304 -29.47 36.05 18.33
C LEU A 304 -29.93 34.60 18.36
N GLN A 305 -31.17 34.35 18.87
CA GLN A 305 -31.77 33.03 18.91
C GLN A 305 -31.86 32.43 17.51
N ARG A 306 -32.42 33.14 16.55
CA ARG A 306 -32.51 32.67 15.14
C ARG A 306 -31.16 32.38 14.52
N THR A 307 -30.14 33.17 14.84
CA THR A 307 -28.77 32.94 14.34
C THR A 307 -28.18 31.67 14.95
N THR A 308 -28.36 31.41 16.25
CA THR A 308 -27.87 30.21 16.91
C THR A 308 -28.58 28.95 16.41
N GLU A 309 -29.91 29.00 16.17
CA GLU A 309 -30.64 27.89 15.58
C GLU A 309 -30.11 27.53 14.18
N LYS A 310 -29.87 28.54 13.31
CA LYS A 310 -29.28 28.33 11.99
C LYS A 310 -27.85 27.75 12.05
N LEU A 311 -27.04 28.14 13.02
CA LEU A 311 -25.70 27.58 13.24
C LEU A 311 -25.75 26.14 13.71
N LEU A 312 -26.70 25.78 14.58
CA LEU A 312 -26.91 24.40 15.03
C LEU A 312 -27.37 23.49 13.89
N ASP A 313 -28.27 23.98 13.04
CA ASP A 313 -28.72 23.22 11.85
C ASP A 313 -27.57 22.96 10.88
N LEU A 314 -26.71 23.95 10.64
CA LEU A 314 -25.50 23.80 9.83
C LEU A 314 -24.52 22.79 10.42
N SER A 315 -24.29 22.85 11.75
CA SER A 315 -23.38 21.90 12.42
C SER A 315 -23.90 20.47 12.35
N ARG A 316 -25.22 20.24 12.54
CA ARG A 316 -25.81 18.91 12.42
C ARG A 316 -25.68 18.32 11.00
N ARG A 317 -25.78 19.16 9.98
CA ARG A 317 -25.60 18.75 8.58
C ARG A 317 -24.16 18.39 8.27
N ASP A 318 -23.20 19.17 8.78
CA ASP A 318 -21.76 18.89 8.62
C ASP A 318 -21.35 17.56 9.31
N ASP A 319 -22.04 17.15 10.39
CA ASP A 319 -21.83 15.88 11.10
C ASP A 319 -22.49 14.66 10.40
N GLY A 320 -23.15 14.86 9.25
CA GLY A 320 -23.75 13.78 8.47
C GLY A 320 -24.96 13.12 9.11
N VAL A 321 -25.61 13.78 10.09
CA VAL A 321 -26.89 13.31 10.67
C VAL A 321 -27.94 13.43 9.57
N GLN A 322 -28.24 12.32 8.90
CA GLN A 322 -29.27 12.26 7.89
C GLN A 322 -30.63 12.38 8.57
N SER A 323 -31.37 13.45 8.22
CA SER A 323 -32.83 13.51 8.47
C SER A 323 -33.49 12.38 7.66
N ASP A 324 -34.62 11.87 8.14
CA ASP A 324 -35.36 10.81 7.46
C ASP A 324 -35.69 11.21 6.02
N VAL A 325 -35.09 10.53 5.06
CA VAL A 325 -35.30 10.80 3.63
C VAL A 325 -36.55 10.07 3.17
N THR A 326 -37.58 10.82 2.82
CA THR A 326 -38.89 10.32 2.34
C THR A 326 -39.18 10.82 0.91
N VAL A 327 -40.28 10.37 0.35
CA VAL A 327 -40.84 10.94 -0.88
C VAL A 327 -41.70 12.12 -0.52
N VAL A 328 -41.21 13.34 -0.79
CA VAL A 328 -41.89 14.59 -0.45
C VAL A 328 -42.61 15.14 -1.67
N ASP A 329 -43.89 15.51 -1.51
CA ASP A 329 -44.64 16.27 -2.51
C ASP A 329 -44.30 17.76 -2.41
N LEU A 330 -43.63 18.28 -3.45
CA LEU A 330 -43.17 19.68 -3.50
C LEU A 330 -44.37 20.65 -3.47
N GLN A 331 -45.51 20.29 -4.02
CA GLN A 331 -46.69 21.15 -4.03
C GLN A 331 -47.20 21.35 -2.61
N GLN A 332 -47.33 20.26 -1.82
CA GLN A 332 -47.80 20.30 -0.43
C GLN A 332 -46.80 21.11 0.43
N ALA A 333 -45.52 20.87 0.31
CA ALA A 333 -44.47 21.58 1.06
C ALA A 333 -44.47 23.09 0.76
N VAL A 334 -44.58 23.49 -0.52
CA VAL A 334 -44.65 24.88 -0.93
C VAL A 334 -45.93 25.54 -0.39
N HIS A 335 -47.09 24.90 -0.53
CA HIS A 335 -48.36 25.44 0.00
C HIS A 335 -48.29 25.71 1.49
N GLY A 336 -47.79 24.75 2.29
CA GLY A 336 -47.62 24.88 3.75
C GLY A 336 -46.74 26.08 4.09
N THR A 337 -45.55 26.19 3.40
CA THR A 337 -44.61 27.28 3.64
C THR A 337 -45.18 28.65 3.23
N LEU A 338 -45.84 28.75 2.08
CA LEU A 338 -46.46 30.01 1.62
C LEU A 338 -47.59 30.48 2.57
N HIS A 339 -48.32 29.54 3.16
CA HIS A 339 -49.35 29.90 4.14
C HIS A 339 -48.74 30.59 5.36
N LEU A 340 -47.58 30.11 5.86
CA LEU A 340 -46.83 30.72 6.98
C LEU A 340 -46.25 32.10 6.63
N LEU A 341 -45.88 32.32 5.39
CA LEU A 341 -45.23 33.58 4.94
C LEU A 341 -46.23 34.65 4.43
N ARG A 342 -47.52 34.35 4.26
CA ARG A 342 -48.58 35.31 3.88
C ARG A 342 -48.62 36.55 4.76
N PRO A 343 -48.56 36.44 6.12
CA PRO A 343 -48.58 37.63 6.96
C PRO A 343 -47.38 38.56 6.73
N LEU A 344 -46.20 37.95 6.51
CA LEU A 344 -44.99 38.69 6.22
C LEU A 344 -45.09 39.42 4.87
N ALA A 345 -45.58 38.75 3.83
CA ALA A 345 -45.81 39.33 2.54
C ALA A 345 -46.81 40.50 2.56
N ALA A 346 -47.92 40.33 3.25
CA ALA A 346 -48.93 41.38 3.45
C ALA A 346 -48.35 42.60 4.20
N LYS A 347 -47.51 42.37 5.25
CA LYS A 347 -46.82 43.48 5.92
C LYS A 347 -45.84 44.25 5.05
N SER A 348 -45.24 43.58 4.08
CA SER A 348 -44.27 44.16 3.12
C SER A 348 -44.90 44.66 1.81
N ASP A 349 -46.22 44.63 1.71
CA ASP A 349 -46.96 44.97 0.49
C ASP A 349 -46.49 44.17 -0.74
N VAL A 350 -46.33 42.86 -0.58
CA VAL A 350 -45.87 41.95 -1.63
C VAL A 350 -46.92 40.89 -1.96
N THR A 351 -47.23 40.74 -3.27
CA THR A 351 -48.18 39.72 -3.75
C THR A 351 -47.51 38.38 -3.97
N LEU A 352 -48.04 37.31 -3.32
CA LEU A 352 -47.58 35.93 -3.53
C LEU A 352 -48.39 35.21 -4.59
N THR A 353 -47.75 34.72 -5.67
CA THR A 353 -48.37 33.92 -6.71
C THR A 353 -47.75 32.53 -6.76
N CYS A 354 -48.59 31.52 -7.00
CA CYS A 354 -48.18 30.14 -7.03
C CYS A 354 -48.62 29.47 -8.33
N LEU A 355 -47.65 28.85 -9.04
CA LEU A 355 -47.89 28.12 -10.30
C LEU A 355 -47.29 26.69 -10.11
N MET A 356 -48.18 25.69 -9.98
CA MET A 356 -47.77 24.34 -9.65
C MET A 356 -48.29 23.32 -10.66
N SER A 357 -47.43 22.33 -10.94
CA SER A 357 -47.81 21.11 -11.62
C SER A 357 -48.08 20.01 -10.57
N ASP A 358 -49.14 19.21 -10.80
CA ASP A 358 -49.49 18.12 -9.89
C ASP A 358 -48.49 16.95 -9.91
N GLY A 359 -48.32 16.28 -8.76
CA GLY A 359 -47.56 15.05 -8.66
C GLY A 359 -46.03 15.23 -8.80
N VAL A 360 -45.51 16.40 -8.47
CA VAL A 360 -44.06 16.66 -8.50
C VAL A 360 -43.46 16.24 -7.16
N THR A 361 -42.85 15.05 -7.12
CA THR A 361 -42.24 14.47 -5.92
C THR A 361 -40.74 14.43 -6.01
N VAL A 362 -40.06 14.62 -4.88
CA VAL A 362 -38.60 14.51 -4.71
C VAL A 362 -38.31 13.58 -3.54
N ARG A 363 -37.11 12.97 -3.55
CA ARG A 363 -36.60 12.17 -2.45
C ARG A 363 -35.72 13.04 -1.56
N ALA A 364 -36.25 13.50 -0.44
CA ALA A 364 -35.58 14.43 0.47
C ALA A 364 -36.17 14.35 1.87
N SER A 365 -35.61 15.06 2.83
CA SER A 365 -36.28 15.31 4.11
C SER A 365 -37.31 16.42 3.93
N GLU A 366 -38.47 16.26 4.59
CA GLU A 366 -39.54 17.25 4.61
C GLU A 366 -39.08 18.59 5.18
N ASP A 367 -38.27 18.52 6.27
CA ASP A 367 -37.67 19.70 6.89
C ASP A 367 -36.72 20.43 5.97
N ASP A 368 -35.88 19.71 5.17
CA ASP A 368 -34.98 20.32 4.24
C ASP A 368 -35.68 21.02 3.10
N ILE A 369 -36.73 20.41 2.55
CA ILE A 369 -37.56 21.06 1.52
C ILE A 369 -38.26 22.30 2.10
N TYR A 370 -38.79 22.21 3.33
CA TYR A 370 -39.32 23.36 4.02
C TYR A 370 -38.29 24.48 4.16
N HIS A 371 -37.10 24.21 4.61
CA HIS A 371 -36.00 25.20 4.73
C HIS A 371 -35.63 25.81 3.41
N ILE A 372 -35.55 25.03 2.32
CA ILE A 372 -35.26 25.54 0.97
C ILE A 372 -36.34 26.55 0.56
N VAL A 373 -37.62 26.17 0.62
CA VAL A 373 -38.73 27.02 0.21
C VAL A 373 -38.81 28.27 1.10
N PHE A 374 -38.72 28.10 2.42
CA PHE A 374 -38.81 29.18 3.40
C PHE A 374 -37.70 30.25 3.14
N ASN A 375 -36.42 29.84 3.05
CA ASN A 375 -35.32 30.77 2.85
C ASN A 375 -35.42 31.53 1.51
N LEU A 376 -35.82 30.84 0.43
CA LEU A 376 -35.97 31.47 -0.90
C LEU A 376 -37.12 32.48 -0.91
N VAL A 377 -38.29 32.11 -0.36
CA VAL A 377 -39.46 32.97 -0.36
C VAL A 377 -39.32 34.10 0.68
N GLU A 378 -38.77 33.85 1.87
CA GLU A 378 -38.44 34.90 2.83
C GLU A 378 -37.52 35.95 2.22
N ASN A 379 -36.46 35.54 1.53
CA ASN A 379 -35.56 36.47 0.83
C ASN A 379 -36.28 37.26 -0.26
N ALA A 380 -37.10 36.58 -1.07
CA ALA A 380 -37.88 37.22 -2.17
C ALA A 380 -38.86 38.27 -1.65
N ILE A 381 -39.46 38.07 -0.45
CA ILE A 381 -40.35 39.07 0.18
C ILE A 381 -39.49 40.22 0.76
N LYS A 382 -38.45 39.91 1.47
CA LYS A 382 -37.62 40.83 2.25
C LYS A 382 -36.84 41.85 1.36
N TYR A 383 -36.37 41.41 0.21
CA TYR A 383 -35.64 42.22 -0.75
C TYR A 383 -36.51 42.72 -1.92
N ASN A 384 -37.86 42.59 -1.78
CA ASN A 384 -38.80 43.11 -2.75
C ASN A 384 -39.00 44.64 -2.62
N LEU A 385 -39.65 45.20 -3.58
CA LEU A 385 -40.11 46.58 -3.58
C LEU A 385 -41.59 46.60 -3.12
N PRO A 386 -42.06 47.69 -2.45
CA PRO A 386 -43.48 47.85 -2.14
C PRO A 386 -44.36 47.75 -3.39
N GLY A 387 -45.45 47.01 -3.35
CA GLY A 387 -46.31 46.72 -4.51
C GLY A 387 -45.77 45.64 -5.42
N GLY A 388 -44.65 45.01 -5.10
CA GLY A 388 -44.02 43.97 -5.91
C GLY A 388 -44.67 42.59 -5.76
N SER A 389 -44.08 41.60 -6.44
CA SER A 389 -44.61 40.23 -6.47
C SER A 389 -43.53 39.17 -6.31
N VAL A 390 -43.89 38.03 -5.73
CA VAL A 390 -43.10 36.81 -5.68
C VAL A 390 -43.89 35.67 -6.33
N THR A 391 -43.31 35.05 -7.33
CA THR A 391 -43.89 33.91 -8.05
C THR A 391 -43.13 32.64 -7.73
N VAL A 392 -43.79 31.67 -7.07
CA VAL A 392 -43.24 30.36 -6.82
C VAL A 392 -43.78 29.39 -7.87
N ARG A 393 -42.90 28.68 -8.56
CA ARG A 393 -43.28 27.70 -9.57
C ARG A 393 -42.66 26.34 -9.26
N VAL A 394 -43.51 25.31 -9.39
CA VAL A 394 -43.09 23.90 -9.27
C VAL A 394 -43.45 23.19 -10.56
N GLU A 395 -42.50 22.61 -11.23
CA GLU A 395 -42.72 21.92 -12.52
C GLU A 395 -41.82 20.65 -12.63
N ALA A 396 -42.30 19.70 -13.46
CA ALA A 396 -41.53 18.51 -13.83
C ALA A 396 -41.07 18.65 -15.28
N ARG A 397 -39.75 18.52 -15.51
CA ARG A 397 -39.17 18.47 -16.86
C ARG A 397 -38.36 17.18 -17.04
N GLY A 398 -38.98 16.17 -17.64
CA GLY A 398 -38.35 14.86 -17.82
C GLY A 398 -37.95 14.25 -16.46
N GLU A 399 -36.66 13.99 -16.30
CA GLU A 399 -36.08 13.42 -15.06
C GLU A 399 -35.77 14.49 -13.99
N GLN A 400 -36.06 15.74 -14.24
CA GLN A 400 -35.81 16.83 -13.30
C GLN A 400 -37.10 17.33 -12.66
N ARG A 401 -37.00 17.71 -11.40
CA ARG A 401 -38.01 18.38 -10.59
C ARG A 401 -37.51 19.78 -10.27
N ILE A 402 -38.25 20.79 -10.67
CA ILE A 402 -37.81 22.18 -10.65
C ILE A 402 -38.69 22.96 -9.70
N LEU A 403 -38.07 23.61 -8.73
CA LEU A 403 -38.67 24.63 -7.89
C LEU A 403 -38.01 25.97 -8.24
N SER A 404 -38.80 26.96 -8.67
CA SER A 404 -38.26 28.29 -8.91
C SER A 404 -39.03 29.34 -8.13
N VAL A 405 -38.28 30.29 -7.55
CA VAL A 405 -38.83 31.48 -6.85
C VAL A 405 -38.30 32.71 -7.58
N ALA A 406 -39.20 33.47 -8.13
CA ALA A 406 -38.89 34.73 -8.85
C ALA A 406 -39.53 35.90 -8.14
N ASP A 407 -38.75 36.97 -7.91
CA ASP A 407 -39.20 38.21 -7.31
C ASP A 407 -39.05 39.39 -8.28
N THR A 408 -39.72 40.49 -7.98
CA THR A 408 -39.62 41.76 -8.70
C THR A 408 -38.86 42.81 -7.84
N GLY A 409 -37.95 42.34 -6.96
CA GLY A 409 -37.24 43.17 -6.02
C GLY A 409 -36.02 43.90 -6.60
N ILE A 410 -35.07 44.23 -5.72
CA ILE A 410 -33.88 45.03 -6.07
C ILE A 410 -32.89 44.29 -6.96
N GLY A 411 -33.03 42.99 -7.13
CA GLY A 411 -32.11 42.14 -7.89
C GLY A 411 -30.75 41.92 -7.20
N ILE A 412 -29.92 41.09 -7.86
CA ILE A 412 -28.55 40.78 -7.41
C ILE A 412 -27.57 41.15 -8.51
N PRO A 413 -26.56 42.02 -8.22
CA PRO A 413 -25.55 42.40 -9.19
C PRO A 413 -24.82 41.14 -9.73
N GLU A 414 -24.50 41.14 -11.01
CA GLU A 414 -23.88 40.00 -11.68
C GLU A 414 -22.55 39.57 -11.04
N ALA A 415 -21.76 40.53 -10.60
CA ALA A 415 -20.47 40.26 -9.91
C ALA A 415 -20.62 39.52 -8.59
N ASP A 416 -21.77 39.64 -7.91
CA ASP A 416 -22.04 39.04 -6.60
C ASP A 416 -22.68 37.65 -6.71
N ARG A 417 -23.34 37.31 -7.83
CA ARG A 417 -24.08 36.05 -8.01
C ARG A 417 -23.26 34.80 -7.75
N PRO A 418 -21.95 34.68 -8.08
CA PRO A 418 -21.16 33.51 -7.76
C PRO A 418 -20.90 33.34 -6.24
N ASN A 419 -21.03 34.41 -5.46
CA ASN A 419 -20.66 34.45 -4.05
C ASN A 419 -21.83 34.35 -3.08
N ILE A 420 -23.08 34.55 -3.55
CA ILE A 420 -24.27 34.62 -2.66
C ILE A 420 -24.57 33.30 -1.93
N PHE A 421 -24.04 32.17 -2.40
CA PHE A 421 -24.19 30.86 -1.75
C PHE A 421 -23.11 30.60 -0.70
N ASN A 422 -22.09 31.47 -0.62
CA ASN A 422 -21.07 31.35 0.43
C ASN A 422 -21.69 31.72 1.79
N ARG A 423 -21.33 30.98 2.84
CA ARG A 423 -21.79 31.21 4.22
C ARG A 423 -21.43 32.63 4.65
N PHE A 424 -22.39 33.36 5.27
CA PHE A 424 -22.26 34.75 5.74
C PHE A 424 -22.00 35.81 4.65
N TYR A 425 -22.10 35.45 3.37
CA TYR A 425 -21.95 36.42 2.29
C TYR A 425 -23.16 37.35 2.17
N ARG A 426 -22.90 38.63 1.92
CA ARG A 426 -23.93 39.67 1.79
C ARG A 426 -23.46 40.71 0.80
N VAL A 427 -24.32 41.07 -0.18
CA VAL A 427 -24.02 42.06 -1.23
C VAL A 427 -23.82 43.46 -0.63
N ASP A 428 -24.64 43.85 0.36
CA ASP A 428 -24.52 45.12 1.08
C ASP A 428 -24.67 44.89 2.59
N LYS A 429 -23.56 45.08 3.34
CA LYS A 429 -23.49 44.87 4.79
C LYS A 429 -24.31 45.91 5.61
N ALA A 430 -24.46 47.16 5.09
CA ALA A 430 -25.14 48.23 5.80
C ALA A 430 -26.67 48.06 5.68
N ARG A 431 -27.19 47.94 4.50
CA ARG A 431 -28.65 47.84 4.23
C ARG A 431 -29.24 46.52 4.73
N SER A 432 -28.43 45.47 4.76
CA SER A 432 -28.89 44.17 5.23
C SER A 432 -28.98 44.06 6.76
N ARG A 433 -28.36 44.98 7.54
CA ARG A 433 -28.52 45.02 9.02
C ARG A 433 -29.92 45.50 9.39
N GLU A 434 -30.45 46.48 8.72
CA GLU A 434 -31.83 46.96 8.93
C GLU A 434 -32.88 45.88 8.71
N HIS A 435 -32.61 44.94 7.79
CA HIS A 435 -33.52 43.86 7.47
C HIS A 435 -33.19 42.52 8.15
N GLY A 436 -32.21 42.44 9.06
CA GLY A 436 -31.95 41.29 9.95
C GLY A 436 -31.46 39.97 9.25
N GLY A 437 -30.75 40.03 8.12
CA GLY A 437 -30.24 38.86 7.44
C GLY A 437 -28.92 38.33 8.02
N SER A 438 -28.80 37.03 8.31
CA SER A 438 -27.57 36.39 8.80
C SER A 438 -26.58 35.99 7.69
N GLY A 439 -26.98 36.04 6.42
CA GLY A 439 -26.17 35.55 5.30
C GLY A 439 -26.03 34.02 5.24
N LEU A 440 -26.83 33.30 6.03
CA LEU A 440 -26.81 31.81 6.07
C LEU A 440 -27.92 31.17 5.23
N GLY A 441 -29.00 31.89 4.91
CA GLY A 441 -30.19 31.30 4.27
C GLY A 441 -29.90 30.67 2.90
N LEU A 442 -29.14 31.36 2.02
CA LEU A 442 -28.81 30.84 0.70
C LEU A 442 -27.79 29.72 0.73
N SER A 443 -26.85 29.72 1.67
CA SER A 443 -25.93 28.59 1.85
C SER A 443 -26.67 27.34 2.34
N ILE A 444 -27.64 27.49 3.23
CA ILE A 444 -28.53 26.38 3.66
C ILE A 444 -29.29 25.79 2.46
N VAL A 445 -29.81 26.65 1.57
CA VAL A 445 -30.50 26.21 0.34
C VAL A 445 -29.55 25.43 -0.57
N HIS A 446 -28.35 25.93 -0.78
CA HIS A 446 -27.35 25.29 -1.62
C HIS A 446 -26.92 23.93 -1.05
N ASP A 447 -26.55 23.89 0.24
CA ASP A 447 -26.07 22.67 0.91
C ASP A 447 -27.20 21.62 0.98
N ALA A 448 -28.45 22.04 1.27
CA ALA A 448 -29.61 21.14 1.28
C ALA A 448 -29.95 20.58 -0.12
N ALA A 449 -29.91 21.39 -1.15
CA ALA A 449 -30.15 20.91 -2.51
C ALA A 449 -29.05 19.91 -2.94
N ALA A 450 -27.79 20.23 -2.69
CA ALA A 450 -26.65 19.36 -3.02
C ALA A 450 -26.71 18.00 -2.31
N LEU A 451 -27.20 17.94 -1.08
CA LEU A 451 -27.37 16.68 -0.31
C LEU A 451 -28.24 15.66 -1.04
N TYR A 452 -29.25 16.13 -1.79
CA TYR A 452 -30.16 15.29 -2.57
C TYR A 452 -29.84 15.23 -4.05
N GLY A 453 -28.59 15.55 -4.44
CA GLY A 453 -28.12 15.53 -5.83
C GLY A 453 -28.74 16.64 -6.71
N GLY A 454 -29.28 17.67 -6.08
CA GLY A 454 -29.84 18.84 -6.74
C GLY A 454 -28.81 19.93 -6.99
N THR A 455 -29.24 20.96 -7.74
CA THR A 455 -28.43 22.16 -8.03
C THR A 455 -29.26 23.42 -7.81
N VAL A 456 -28.59 24.52 -7.45
CA VAL A 456 -29.22 25.84 -7.29
C VAL A 456 -28.57 26.82 -8.24
N THR A 457 -29.39 27.56 -8.99
CA THR A 457 -28.93 28.62 -9.87
C THR A 457 -29.65 29.93 -9.59
N VAL A 458 -29.05 31.06 -10.00
CA VAL A 458 -29.61 32.40 -9.85
C VAL A 458 -29.50 33.17 -11.13
N ASP A 459 -30.62 33.78 -11.55
CA ASP A 459 -30.72 34.59 -12.72
C ASP A 459 -31.40 35.95 -12.41
N GLY A 460 -31.11 36.99 -13.18
CA GLY A 460 -31.84 38.24 -13.08
C GLY A 460 -33.20 38.12 -13.80
N VAL A 461 -34.18 38.88 -13.31
CA VAL A 461 -35.52 39.06 -13.95
C VAL A 461 -35.63 40.49 -14.45
N GLU A 462 -36.05 40.68 -15.71
CA GLU A 462 -36.28 42.01 -16.25
C GLU A 462 -37.68 42.54 -15.87
N PRO A 463 -37.81 43.85 -15.59
CA PRO A 463 -36.76 44.90 -15.59
C PRO A 463 -35.93 44.92 -14.33
N HIS A 464 -36.39 44.36 -13.22
CA HIS A 464 -35.68 44.19 -11.97
C HIS A 464 -36.16 42.90 -11.27
N GLY A 465 -35.28 42.28 -10.47
CA GLY A 465 -35.65 41.11 -9.66
C GLY A 465 -34.67 39.96 -9.79
N THR A 466 -34.94 38.91 -9.03
CA THR A 466 -34.10 37.72 -8.98
C THR A 466 -34.96 36.49 -9.17
N ARG A 467 -34.40 35.47 -9.84
CA ARG A 467 -34.97 34.13 -9.92
C ARG A 467 -33.98 33.13 -9.40
N PHE A 468 -34.37 32.44 -8.34
CA PHE A 468 -33.66 31.26 -7.88
C PHE A 468 -34.34 30.01 -8.45
N THR A 469 -33.55 29.09 -8.97
CA THR A 469 -34.03 27.82 -9.52
C THR A 469 -33.31 26.69 -8.81
N VAL A 470 -34.06 25.82 -8.14
CA VAL A 470 -33.56 24.59 -7.52
C VAL A 470 -34.03 23.40 -8.33
N THR A 471 -33.09 22.57 -8.75
CA THR A 471 -33.37 21.41 -9.58
C THR A 471 -33.02 20.14 -8.79
N PHE A 472 -33.94 19.21 -8.71
CA PHE A 472 -33.73 17.89 -8.09
C PHE A 472 -33.87 16.77 -9.12
N PRO A 473 -33.20 15.63 -8.95
CA PRO A 473 -33.48 14.43 -9.73
C PRO A 473 -34.88 13.89 -9.38
N ARG A 474 -35.51 13.21 -10.32
CA ARG A 474 -36.77 12.49 -10.10
C ARG A 474 -36.60 11.46 -8.99
N ALA A 475 -37.55 11.39 -8.05
CA ALA A 475 -37.65 10.29 -7.12
C ALA A 475 -37.86 8.98 -7.92
N LYS A 476 -36.87 8.08 -7.94
CA LYS A 476 -37.11 6.73 -8.44
C LYS A 476 -38.09 6.08 -7.44
N ALA A 477 -39.23 5.60 -7.95
CA ALA A 477 -40.09 4.77 -7.16
C ALA A 477 -39.27 3.57 -6.65
N ASP A 478 -39.20 3.37 -5.34
CA ASP A 478 -38.65 2.16 -4.77
C ASP A 478 -39.44 1.00 -5.40
N ASN A 479 -38.76 0.09 -6.11
CA ASN A 479 -39.30 -1.23 -6.36
C ASN A 479 -39.56 -1.81 -5.01
N ALA A 480 -40.86 -1.84 -4.60
CA ALA A 480 -41.30 -2.62 -3.47
C ALA A 480 -40.72 -4.03 -3.66
N PRO A 481 -40.12 -4.65 -2.64
CA PRO A 481 -39.63 -6.01 -2.78
C PRO A 481 -40.82 -6.85 -3.24
N GLU A 482 -40.72 -7.51 -4.41
CA GLU A 482 -41.65 -8.54 -4.84
C GLU A 482 -41.74 -9.55 -3.70
N VAL A 483 -42.86 -9.52 -2.98
CA VAL A 483 -43.28 -10.57 -2.07
C VAL A 483 -43.49 -11.79 -2.98
N GLN A 484 -42.51 -12.66 -3.06
CA GLN A 484 -42.68 -14.00 -3.61
C GLN A 484 -43.78 -14.67 -2.77
N LYS A 485 -44.99 -14.73 -3.34
CA LYS A 485 -46.02 -15.62 -2.86
C LYS A 485 -45.53 -17.06 -3.11
N GLU A 486 -45.00 -17.67 -2.05
CA GLU A 486 -44.93 -19.14 -2.01
C GLU A 486 -46.35 -19.70 -2.17
N VAL A 487 -46.56 -20.35 -3.29
CA VAL A 487 -47.74 -21.20 -3.50
C VAL A 487 -47.45 -22.52 -2.79
N PRO A 488 -48.23 -22.95 -1.81
CA PRO A 488 -48.02 -24.28 -1.23
C PRO A 488 -48.48 -25.31 -2.26
N GLU A 489 -47.56 -26.17 -2.68
CA GLU A 489 -47.91 -27.42 -3.38
C GLU A 489 -48.63 -28.36 -2.40
N THR A 490 -49.85 -28.73 -2.77
CA THR A 490 -50.64 -29.85 -2.23
C THR A 490 -50.21 -31.16 -2.86
#